data_e02ad5aafd916089da922936e3240d83
#
_entry.id   e02ad5aafd916089da922936e3240d83
#
_cell.length_a   1.000
_cell.length_b   1.000
_cell.length_c   1.000
_cell.angle_alpha   90.00
_cell.angle_beta   90.00
_cell.angle_gamma   90.00
#
_symmetry.space_group_name_H-M   'P 1'
#
loop_
_entity.id
_entity.type
_entity.pdbx_description
1 polymer ?
#
loop_
_entity_poly.entity_id
_entity_poly.type
_entity_poly.pdbx_seq_one_letter_code
_entity_poly.pdbx_strand_id
1 'polypeptide(L)'
;MIYIIDHQDSFTWNVVHQFSKFDKVYCSNYFEIDQKKLDRSNTIILSPGPGSPKDYPFTSKIYKKYKGKKKIIGICLGYQQILFNEKGKIVQQKNIYHGYQSKVKVTKESKLFKKNKTFKVGRYHSLKLYEPYNSDKLKISMRCAKT
;
A
#
# COMPACT_ATOMS: atom_id res chain seq x y z
N MET A 1 4.68 11.84 13.94
CA MET A 1 4.63 12.42 12.57
C MET A 1 4.55 11.30 11.55
N ILE A 2 3.71 11.46 10.54
CA ILE A 2 3.53 10.56 9.41
C ILE A 2 4.22 11.15 8.20
N TYR A 3 4.99 10.36 7.45
CA TYR A 3 5.58 10.77 6.19
C TYR A 3 4.90 10.03 5.04
N ILE A 4 4.36 10.76 4.07
CA ILE A 4 3.72 10.20 2.88
C ILE A 4 4.66 10.39 1.69
N ILE A 5 4.97 9.30 1.01
CA ILE A 5 5.71 9.29 -0.25
C ILE A 5 4.69 9.29 -1.38
N ASP A 6 4.63 10.40 -2.11
CA ASP A 6 3.71 10.59 -3.23
C ASP A 6 4.30 10.03 -4.51
N HIS A 7 3.62 9.05 -5.10
CA HIS A 7 3.94 8.48 -6.42
C HIS A 7 3.17 9.18 -7.55
N GLN A 8 2.84 10.47 -7.35
CA GLN A 8 2.14 11.30 -8.34
C GLN A 8 0.74 10.78 -8.70
N ASP A 9 -0.02 10.41 -7.68
CA ASP A 9 -1.41 9.99 -7.85
C ASP A 9 -2.36 11.13 -7.47
N SER A 10 -3.42 11.30 -8.27
CA SER A 10 -4.44 12.31 -7.99
C SER A 10 -5.14 12.11 -6.65
N PHE A 11 -5.14 10.90 -6.11
CA PHE A 11 -5.75 10.56 -4.83
C PHE A 11 -4.84 10.78 -3.62
N THR A 12 -3.56 11.13 -3.82
CA THR A 12 -2.59 11.28 -2.71
C THR A 12 -3.05 12.31 -1.69
N TRP A 13 -3.64 13.41 -2.12
CA TRP A 13 -4.14 14.45 -1.20
C TRP A 13 -5.33 13.98 -0.36
N ASN A 14 -6.16 13.07 -0.87
CA ASN A 14 -7.19 12.43 -0.05
C ASN A 14 -6.56 11.56 1.04
N VAL A 15 -5.46 10.87 0.73
CA VAL A 15 -4.70 10.11 1.73
C VAL A 15 -4.10 11.06 2.77
N VAL A 16 -3.46 12.16 2.36
CA VAL A 16 -2.95 13.20 3.26
C VAL A 16 -4.04 13.69 4.19
N HIS A 17 -5.21 14.08 3.66
CA HIS A 17 -6.34 14.55 4.45
C HIS A 17 -6.83 13.50 5.47
N GLN A 18 -6.92 12.25 5.08
CA GLN A 18 -7.36 11.19 6.00
C GLN A 18 -6.37 10.98 7.16
N PHE A 19 -5.08 10.96 6.86
CA PHE A 19 -4.06 10.69 7.88
C PHE A 19 -3.73 11.91 8.75
N SER A 20 -3.99 13.14 8.28
CA SER A 20 -3.83 14.36 9.08
C SER A 20 -4.78 14.44 10.28
N LYS A 21 -5.85 13.63 10.29
CA LYS A 21 -6.75 13.48 11.43
C LYS A 21 -6.12 12.72 12.61
N PHE A 22 -5.02 12.02 12.39
CA PHE A 22 -4.39 11.16 13.40
C PHE A 22 -3.05 11.71 13.89
N ASP A 23 -2.30 12.41 13.03
CA ASP A 23 -0.99 12.95 13.38
C ASP A 23 -0.56 13.99 12.33
N LYS A 24 0.48 14.78 12.67
CA LYS A 24 1.12 15.70 11.71
C LYS A 24 1.64 14.92 10.50
N VAL A 25 1.21 15.33 9.32
CA VAL A 25 1.59 14.72 8.04
C VAL A 25 2.58 15.61 7.31
N TYR A 26 3.61 15.02 6.76
CA TYR A 26 4.48 15.59 5.73
C TYR A 26 4.38 14.73 4.48
N CYS A 27 4.22 15.36 3.32
CA CYS A 27 4.11 14.68 2.03
C CYS A 27 5.16 15.25 1.08
N SER A 28 5.86 14.40 0.35
CA SER A 28 6.74 14.80 -0.74
C SER A 28 6.69 13.79 -1.89
N ASN A 29 7.05 14.25 -3.08
CA ASN A 29 7.21 13.37 -4.23
C ASN A 29 8.27 12.29 -3.94
N TYR A 30 8.09 11.12 -4.56
CA TYR A 30 9.00 9.98 -4.38
C TYR A 30 10.45 10.24 -4.80
N PHE A 31 10.70 11.26 -5.63
CA PHE A 31 12.03 11.68 -6.09
C PHE A 31 12.57 12.90 -5.32
N GLU A 32 11.78 13.52 -4.43
CA GLU A 32 12.15 14.69 -3.63
C GLU A 32 11.99 14.42 -2.13
N ILE A 33 12.66 13.40 -1.64
CA ILE A 33 12.50 12.96 -0.26
C ILE A 33 13.30 13.85 0.70
N ASP A 34 12.60 14.51 1.63
CA ASP A 34 13.23 15.13 2.80
C ASP A 34 13.69 14.06 3.79
N GLN A 35 14.96 13.67 3.69
CA GLN A 35 15.51 12.60 4.49
C GLN A 35 15.43 12.88 6.01
N LYS A 36 15.60 14.15 6.43
CA LYS A 36 15.55 14.53 7.86
C LYS A 36 14.13 14.32 8.43
N LYS A 37 13.10 14.72 7.68
CA LYS A 37 11.71 14.51 8.09
C LYS A 37 11.31 13.04 8.01
N LEU A 38 11.78 12.33 7.00
CA LEU A 38 11.57 10.88 6.89
C LEU A 38 12.19 10.14 8.09
N ASP A 39 13.42 10.49 8.49
CA ASP A 39 14.09 9.87 9.63
C ASP A 39 13.36 10.16 10.96
N ARG A 40 12.78 11.34 11.12
CA ARG A 40 11.98 11.73 12.30
C ARG A 40 10.55 11.16 12.32
N SER A 41 10.06 10.63 11.22
CA SER A 41 8.71 10.07 11.17
C SER A 41 8.61 8.73 11.90
N ASN A 42 7.45 8.41 12.46
CA ASN A 42 7.15 7.11 13.07
C ASN A 42 6.47 6.17 12.09
N THR A 43 5.81 6.74 11.09
CA THR A 43 5.03 6.00 10.10
C THR A 43 5.35 6.53 8.70
N ILE A 44 5.55 5.62 7.77
CA ILE A 44 5.75 5.91 6.35
C ILE A 44 4.53 5.37 5.59
N ILE A 45 3.94 6.19 4.75
CA ILE A 45 2.86 5.78 3.86
C ILE A 45 3.35 5.85 2.43
N LEU A 46 3.21 4.76 1.71
CA LEU A 46 3.45 4.66 0.29
C LEU A 46 2.11 4.88 -0.42
N SER A 47 1.97 5.95 -1.18
CA SER A 47 0.72 6.36 -1.82
C SER A 47 0.32 5.42 -2.96
N PRO A 48 -0.92 5.54 -3.48
CA PRO A 48 -1.25 5.09 -4.81
C PRO A 48 -0.30 5.73 -5.85
N GLY A 49 -0.31 5.22 -7.07
CA GLY A 49 0.49 5.79 -8.16
C GLY A 49 0.31 5.01 -9.46
N PRO A 50 0.75 5.57 -10.59
CA PRO A 50 0.76 4.90 -11.87
C PRO A 50 1.88 3.85 -11.96
N GLY A 51 1.85 3.04 -13.03
CA GLY A 51 2.90 2.07 -13.33
C GLY A 51 2.95 0.87 -12.39
N SER A 52 4.12 0.42 -12.09
CA SER A 52 4.40 -0.80 -11.34
C SER A 52 5.50 -0.58 -10.28
N PRO A 53 5.66 -1.49 -9.31
CA PRO A 53 6.74 -1.38 -8.32
C PRO A 53 8.15 -1.25 -8.89
N LYS A 54 8.41 -1.78 -10.09
CA LYS A 54 9.72 -1.72 -10.74
C LYS A 54 10.12 -0.31 -11.16
N ASP A 55 9.12 0.55 -11.40
CA ASP A 55 9.32 1.92 -11.85
C ASP A 55 9.79 2.84 -10.71
N TYR A 56 9.76 2.35 -9.46
CA TYR A 56 10.09 3.11 -8.26
C TYR A 56 11.22 2.47 -7.44
N PRO A 57 12.43 2.32 -7.99
CA PRO A 57 13.55 1.67 -7.29
C PRO A 57 13.97 2.43 -6.03
N PHE A 58 13.78 3.75 -6.01
CA PHE A 58 14.09 4.58 -4.84
C PHE A 58 13.15 4.28 -3.67
N THR A 59 11.86 4.14 -3.92
CA THR A 59 10.88 3.71 -2.90
C THR A 59 11.22 2.32 -2.35
N SER A 60 11.69 1.41 -3.19
CA SER A 60 12.18 0.10 -2.76
C SER A 60 13.36 0.19 -1.81
N LYS A 61 14.31 1.13 -2.04
CA LYS A 61 15.43 1.40 -1.13
C LYS A 61 14.94 1.92 0.22
N ILE A 62 13.98 2.85 0.21
CA ILE A 62 13.36 3.39 1.43
C ILE A 62 12.66 2.26 2.22
N TYR A 63 11.85 1.45 1.55
CA TYR A 63 11.19 0.33 2.19
C TYR A 63 12.20 -0.59 2.89
N LYS A 64 13.26 -1.01 2.21
CA LYS A 64 14.30 -1.88 2.76
C LYS A 64 15.02 -1.25 3.95
N LYS A 65 15.31 0.06 3.90
CA LYS A 65 15.98 0.82 4.98
C LYS A 65 15.15 0.86 6.27
N TYR A 66 13.82 1.06 6.14
CA TYR A 66 12.95 1.31 7.30
C TYR A 66 12.07 0.13 7.71
N LYS A 67 12.02 -0.92 6.92
CA LYS A 67 11.33 -2.16 7.28
C LYS A 67 11.80 -2.69 8.63
N GLY A 68 10.84 -3.00 9.51
CA GLY A 68 11.10 -3.45 10.88
C GLY A 68 11.51 -2.33 11.86
N LYS A 69 11.78 -1.11 11.36
CA LYS A 69 12.14 0.05 12.19
C LYS A 69 11.01 1.05 12.33
N LYS A 70 10.16 1.17 11.34
CA LYS A 70 9.02 2.08 11.29
C LYS A 70 7.75 1.34 10.86
N LYS A 71 6.59 1.92 11.19
CA LYS A 71 5.32 1.46 10.61
C LYS A 71 5.29 1.86 9.14
N ILE A 72 5.04 0.90 8.25
CA ILE A 72 4.92 1.17 6.81
C ILE A 72 3.53 0.73 6.36
N ILE A 73 2.81 1.64 5.71
CA ILE A 73 1.48 1.39 5.15
C ILE A 73 1.58 1.61 3.64
N GLY A 74 1.10 0.67 2.86
CA GLY A 74 1.01 0.80 1.40
C GLY A 74 -0.44 0.84 0.93
N ILE A 75 -0.75 1.75 0.01
CA ILE A 75 -2.07 1.90 -0.60
C ILE A 75 -1.93 1.71 -2.11
N CYS A 76 -2.68 0.78 -2.69
CA CYS A 76 -2.66 0.45 -4.12
C CYS A 76 -1.22 0.14 -4.59
N LEU A 77 -0.58 1.00 -5.38
CA LEU A 77 0.82 0.86 -5.79
C LEU A 77 1.76 0.68 -4.58
N GLY A 78 1.57 1.47 -3.53
CA GLY A 78 2.37 1.35 -2.30
C GLY A 78 2.23 -0.02 -1.63
N TYR A 79 1.06 -0.64 -1.66
CA TYR A 79 0.87 -2.02 -1.22
C TYR A 79 1.61 -3.01 -2.12
N GLN A 80 1.55 -2.81 -3.44
CA GLN A 80 2.29 -3.63 -4.39
C GLN A 80 3.81 -3.49 -4.22
N GLN A 81 4.31 -2.29 -3.85
CA GLN A 81 5.71 -2.05 -3.50
C GLN A 81 6.14 -2.92 -2.31
N ILE A 82 5.33 -3.00 -1.26
CA ILE A 82 5.60 -3.86 -0.11
C ILE A 82 5.69 -5.32 -0.56
N LEU A 83 4.68 -5.81 -1.28
CA LEU A 83 4.65 -7.18 -1.77
C LEU A 83 5.85 -7.51 -2.67
N PHE A 84 6.18 -6.63 -3.59
CA PHE A 84 7.32 -6.78 -4.51
C PHE A 84 8.65 -6.90 -3.77
N ASN A 85 8.87 -6.06 -2.75
CA ASN A 85 10.08 -6.12 -1.94
C ASN A 85 10.12 -7.34 -1.01
N GLU A 86 8.97 -7.97 -0.72
CA GLU A 86 8.86 -9.25 -0.02
C GLU A 86 8.79 -10.45 -0.98
N LYS A 87 9.37 -10.31 -2.18
CA LYS A 87 9.45 -11.35 -3.23
C LYS A 87 8.11 -11.75 -3.85
N GLY A 88 7.07 -10.96 -3.67
CA GLY A 88 5.80 -11.14 -4.36
C GLY A 88 5.91 -10.77 -5.83
N LYS A 89 5.44 -11.62 -6.73
CA LYS A 89 5.36 -11.32 -8.16
C LYS A 89 4.10 -10.51 -8.43
N ILE A 90 4.27 -9.29 -8.92
CA ILE A 90 3.17 -8.43 -9.32
C ILE A 90 2.91 -8.63 -10.81
N VAL A 91 1.68 -8.93 -11.18
CA VAL A 91 1.28 -9.23 -12.55
C VAL A 91 0.04 -8.43 -12.92
N GLN A 92 -0.16 -8.25 -14.22
CA GLN A 92 -1.40 -7.68 -14.74
C GLN A 92 -2.55 -8.66 -14.50
N GLN A 93 -3.68 -8.16 -14.03
CA GLN A 93 -4.88 -8.99 -13.90
C GLN A 93 -5.66 -9.02 -15.23
N LYS A 94 -6.35 -10.14 -15.45
CA LYS A 94 -7.13 -10.36 -16.67
C LYS A 94 -8.24 -9.32 -16.84
N ASN A 95 -8.95 -8.99 -15.76
CA ASN A 95 -10.00 -7.98 -15.76
C ASN A 95 -9.52 -6.72 -15.05
N ILE A 96 -9.56 -5.60 -15.75
CA ILE A 96 -9.21 -4.29 -15.18
C ILE A 96 -10.45 -3.74 -14.45
N TYR A 97 -10.24 -3.27 -13.21
CA TYR A 97 -11.29 -2.69 -12.39
C TYR A 97 -10.98 -1.23 -12.12
N HIS A 98 -11.71 -0.33 -12.79
CA HIS A 98 -11.66 1.10 -12.55
C HIS A 98 -13.05 1.58 -12.15
N GLY A 99 -13.18 2.08 -10.92
CA GLY A 99 -14.46 2.57 -10.39
C GLY A 99 -15.47 1.48 -9.98
N TYR A 100 -15.04 0.24 -9.86
CA TYR A 100 -15.95 -0.84 -9.46
C TYR A 100 -16.03 -1.01 -7.96
N GLN A 101 -17.24 -1.14 -7.45
CA GLN A 101 -17.47 -1.55 -6.08
C GLN A 101 -17.39 -3.08 -5.98
N SER A 102 -16.59 -3.57 -5.05
CA SER A 102 -16.44 -5.00 -4.78
C SER A 102 -16.62 -5.31 -3.30
N LYS A 103 -17.04 -6.54 -3.00
CA LYS A 103 -17.09 -7.04 -1.63
C LYS A 103 -15.79 -7.79 -1.34
N VAL A 104 -15.12 -7.42 -0.25
CA VAL A 104 -13.98 -8.16 0.30
C VAL A 104 -14.40 -8.83 1.60
N LYS A 105 -14.01 -10.08 1.77
CA LYS A 105 -14.28 -10.88 2.96
C LYS A 105 -13.02 -11.03 3.80
N VAL A 106 -13.14 -10.82 5.10
CA VAL A 106 -12.06 -11.14 6.06
C VAL A 106 -11.92 -12.66 6.14
N THR A 107 -10.78 -13.15 5.68
CA THR A 107 -10.46 -14.58 5.67
C THR A 107 -9.69 -15.02 6.90
N LYS A 108 -8.93 -14.09 7.51
CA LYS A 108 -8.14 -14.33 8.70
C LYS A 108 -8.39 -13.25 9.74
N GLU A 109 -8.72 -13.66 10.94
CA GLU A 109 -8.93 -12.75 12.06
C GLU A 109 -7.64 -12.00 12.45
N SER A 110 -7.80 -10.75 12.86
CA SER A 110 -6.72 -9.90 13.36
C SER A 110 -7.25 -9.00 14.47
N LYS A 111 -6.37 -8.24 15.12
CA LYS A 111 -6.77 -7.22 16.09
C LYS A 111 -7.72 -6.16 15.50
N LEU A 112 -7.66 -5.94 14.19
CA LEU A 112 -8.45 -4.92 13.50
C LEU A 112 -9.75 -5.48 12.90
N PHE A 113 -9.78 -6.75 12.52
CA PHE A 113 -10.88 -7.32 11.74
C PHE A 113 -11.31 -8.68 12.24
N LYS A 114 -12.61 -8.85 12.48
CA LYS A 114 -13.23 -10.13 12.84
C LYS A 114 -13.38 -11.01 11.58
N LYS A 115 -13.09 -12.31 11.69
CA LYS A 115 -13.26 -13.30 10.62
C LYS A 115 -14.70 -13.26 10.06
N ASN A 116 -14.83 -13.51 8.76
CA ASN A 116 -16.08 -13.50 8.01
C ASN A 116 -16.77 -12.14 7.83
N LYS A 117 -16.29 -11.07 8.43
CA LYS A 117 -16.80 -9.72 8.15
C LYS A 117 -16.56 -9.36 6.69
N THR A 118 -17.54 -8.67 6.08
CA THR A 118 -17.50 -8.25 4.69
C THR A 118 -17.52 -6.73 4.60
N PHE A 119 -16.68 -6.17 3.71
CA PHE A 119 -16.65 -4.74 3.44
C PHE A 119 -16.88 -4.49 1.96
N LYS A 120 -17.53 -3.38 1.64
CA LYS A 120 -17.59 -2.83 0.30
C LYS A 120 -16.36 -1.93 0.09
N VAL A 121 -15.64 -2.12 -0.99
CA VAL A 121 -14.46 -1.34 -1.33
C VAL A 121 -14.53 -0.88 -2.78
N GLY A 122 -14.05 0.33 -3.05
CA GLY A 122 -13.80 0.81 -4.40
C GLY A 122 -12.51 0.19 -4.93
N ARG A 123 -12.52 -0.23 -6.19
CA ARG A 123 -11.36 -0.81 -6.86
C ARG A 123 -10.93 0.05 -8.04
N TYR A 124 -9.64 0.38 -8.05
CA TYR A 124 -8.97 1.16 -9.09
C TYR A 124 -7.57 0.59 -9.33
N HIS A 125 -7.48 -0.63 -9.86
CA HIS A 125 -6.19 -1.25 -10.13
C HIS A 125 -6.24 -2.23 -11.29
N SER A 126 -5.16 -2.32 -12.03
CA SER A 126 -4.92 -3.27 -13.12
C SER A 126 -3.90 -4.35 -12.75
N LEU A 127 -3.18 -4.19 -11.66
CA LEU A 127 -2.18 -5.13 -11.20
C LEU A 127 -2.64 -5.87 -9.96
N LYS A 128 -2.13 -7.09 -9.78
CA LYS A 128 -2.38 -7.93 -8.61
C LYS A 128 -1.16 -8.74 -8.22
N LEU A 129 -1.15 -9.25 -7.01
CA LEU A 129 -0.22 -10.29 -6.59
C LEU A 129 -0.53 -11.58 -7.34
N TYR A 130 0.49 -12.20 -7.93
CA TYR A 130 0.39 -13.55 -8.47
C TYR A 130 0.29 -14.57 -7.34
N GLU A 131 -0.67 -15.45 -7.40
CA GLU A 131 -0.89 -16.51 -6.41
C GLU A 131 -0.66 -17.90 -7.02
N PRO A 132 -0.19 -18.89 -6.23
CA PRO A 132 -0.04 -18.84 -4.78
C PRO A 132 1.18 -18.03 -4.33
N TYR A 133 1.01 -17.24 -3.25
CA TYR A 133 2.10 -16.50 -2.60
C TYR A 133 2.17 -16.88 -1.12
N ASN A 134 3.26 -17.51 -0.72
CA ASN A 134 3.53 -17.90 0.65
C ASN A 134 4.62 -17.00 1.24
N SER A 135 4.38 -16.47 2.43
CA SER A 135 5.33 -15.61 3.12
C SER A 135 5.15 -15.76 4.62
N ASP A 136 6.27 -15.92 5.33
CA ASP A 136 6.27 -15.92 6.80
C ASP A 136 6.12 -14.49 7.37
N LYS A 137 6.32 -13.47 6.54
CA LYS A 137 6.32 -12.06 6.93
C LYS A 137 4.99 -11.35 6.67
N LEU A 138 4.23 -11.79 5.66
CA LEU A 138 2.99 -11.16 5.25
C LEU A 138 1.83 -12.15 5.36
N LYS A 139 0.72 -11.68 5.90
CA LYS A 139 -0.50 -12.47 6.05
C LYS A 139 -1.63 -11.82 5.26
N ILE A 140 -2.27 -12.60 4.39
CA ILE A 140 -3.47 -12.16 3.68
C ILE A 140 -4.64 -12.25 4.65
N SER A 141 -5.21 -11.10 5.01
CA SER A 141 -6.34 -11.00 5.94
C SER A 141 -7.69 -10.87 5.24
N MET A 142 -7.71 -10.39 4.00
CA MET A 142 -8.95 -10.18 3.25
C MET A 142 -8.77 -10.60 1.80
N ARG A 143 -9.87 -11.08 1.20
CA ARG A 143 -9.93 -11.46 -0.21
C ARG A 143 -11.20 -10.96 -0.87
N CYS A 144 -11.09 -10.63 -2.14
CA CYS A 144 -12.21 -10.43 -3.03
C CYS A 144 -12.52 -11.75 -3.76
N ALA A 145 -13.77 -12.19 -3.76
CA ALA A 145 -14.16 -13.44 -4.43
C ALA A 145 -14.02 -13.40 -5.97
N LYS A 146 -13.89 -12.20 -6.54
CA LYS A 146 -13.83 -12.00 -8.00
C LYS A 146 -12.42 -11.75 -8.54
N THR A 147 -11.38 -12.07 -7.78
CA THR A 147 -9.98 -11.92 -8.22
C THR A 147 -9.17 -13.15 -7.93
#